data_5c1cdd7eda59cd11c7f3c407aff58e6f
#
_entry.id   5c1cdd7eda59cd11c7f3c407aff58e6f
#
_cell.length_a   1.000
_cell.length_b   1.000
_cell.length_c   1.000
_cell.angle_alpha   90.00
_cell.angle_beta   90.00
_cell.angle_gamma   90.00
#
_symmetry.space_group_name_H-M   'P 1'
#
loop_
_entity.id
_entity.type
_entity.pdbx_description
1 polymer ?
#
loop_
_entity_poly.entity_id
_entity_poly.type
_entity_poly.pdbx_seq_one_letter_code
_entity_poly.pdbx_strand_id
1 'polypeptide(L)'
;PQITKDSVHSKGYITTIYDNKGSTIKTLSNHDSNRIYTPLSSIPKNLQHAFIAIEDERYYSHNGIDLYGIIRATFLGIRNQSLSQGGSTITQQLIKNNVLGIQPEKTTMERLERKIKEQSLALELEKIASKQYILEEYLNAINLGEGTLGVQTASQKYFNKDVSELTLSECAVLASITKNPTRLNPVTHPENNASRRLLVLQNMLEQHYITKKEYREALSDDVYTRIQKNAAAAPAKKTTNSYFEDALILQVVKDLKKQLGYDETKAYNAIYSGGLKIYSTQDQQIQKIADSVTNDASNYPKATKIALSYSLSAKTVSGKDVVYSDHNLLDYMRKNNLGNQLIFTDETSAKTVV
;
A
#
# COMPACT_ATOMS: atom_id res chain seq x y z
N PRO A 1 14.27 4.54 23.35
CA PRO A 1 14.99 3.78 22.34
C PRO A 1 15.78 4.75 21.45
N GLN A 2 17.01 4.39 21.14
CA GLN A 2 17.87 5.19 20.27
C GLN A 2 17.34 5.06 18.84
N ILE A 3 17.13 6.18 18.12
CA ILE A 3 16.68 6.17 16.74
C ILE A 3 17.84 5.78 15.81
N THR A 4 17.54 4.95 14.80
CA THR A 4 18.48 4.54 13.76
C THR A 4 17.85 4.76 12.38
N LYS A 5 18.65 4.75 11.32
CA LYS A 5 18.14 4.80 9.96
C LYS A 5 17.15 3.64 9.68
N ASP A 6 17.48 2.43 10.14
CA ASP A 6 16.62 1.25 9.98
C ASP A 6 15.28 1.36 10.71
N SER A 7 15.21 2.14 11.80
CA SER A 7 13.96 2.34 12.54
C SER A 7 12.95 3.21 11.79
N VAL A 8 13.41 4.07 10.89
CA VAL A 8 12.55 4.91 10.04
C VAL A 8 12.34 4.33 8.64
N HIS A 9 13.14 3.31 8.28
CA HIS A 9 12.95 2.63 7.00
C HIS A 9 11.58 1.96 6.96
N SER A 10 10.85 2.21 5.88
CA SER A 10 9.52 1.65 5.70
C SER A 10 9.59 0.13 5.59
N LYS A 11 8.62 -0.55 6.18
CA LYS A 11 8.45 -2.01 6.10
C LYS A 11 7.20 -2.33 5.29
N GLY A 12 7.17 -3.53 4.72
CA GLY A 12 5.99 -3.97 3.99
C GLY A 12 5.94 -3.47 2.55
N TYR A 13 6.97 -3.79 1.79
CA TYR A 13 7.02 -3.53 0.35
C TYR A 13 6.40 -4.66 -0.46
N ILE A 14 5.75 -4.29 -1.56
CA ILE A 14 5.21 -5.25 -2.54
C ILE A 14 6.37 -5.96 -3.24
N THR A 15 6.32 -7.28 -3.25
CA THR A 15 7.16 -8.10 -4.13
C THR A 15 6.52 -8.19 -5.50
N THR A 16 7.33 -8.03 -6.55
CA THR A 16 6.88 -8.11 -7.94
C THR A 16 7.51 -9.32 -8.62
N ILE A 17 6.68 -10.12 -9.28
CA ILE A 17 7.11 -11.25 -10.11
C ILE A 17 7.12 -10.79 -11.57
N TYR A 18 8.22 -11.04 -12.27
CA TYR A 18 8.44 -10.70 -13.67
C TYR A 18 8.59 -11.96 -14.52
N ASP A 19 8.15 -11.86 -15.79
CA ASP A 19 8.34 -12.90 -16.80
C ASP A 19 9.78 -12.90 -17.39
N ASN A 20 10.02 -13.75 -18.38
CA ASN A 20 11.30 -13.87 -19.07
C ASN A 20 11.69 -12.62 -19.89
N LYS A 21 10.76 -11.67 -20.09
CA LYS A 21 10.97 -10.40 -20.81
C LYS A 21 11.00 -9.19 -19.87
N GLY A 22 10.86 -9.41 -18.56
CA GLY A 22 10.82 -8.34 -17.57
C GLY A 22 9.44 -7.68 -17.42
N SER A 23 8.39 -8.24 -18.03
CA SER A 23 7.02 -7.75 -17.83
C SER A 23 6.43 -8.29 -16.52
N THR A 24 5.64 -7.50 -15.84
CA THR A 24 5.02 -7.89 -14.57
C THR A 24 4.00 -9.01 -14.79
N ILE A 25 4.17 -10.13 -14.09
CA ILE A 25 3.19 -11.22 -13.99
C ILE A 25 2.21 -10.92 -12.86
N LYS A 26 2.74 -10.64 -11.66
CA LYS A 26 1.95 -10.46 -10.44
C LYS A 26 2.70 -9.67 -9.38
N THR A 27 1.94 -9.05 -8.51
CA THR A 27 2.45 -8.46 -7.27
C THR A 27 1.97 -9.27 -6.05
N LEU A 28 2.87 -9.53 -5.12
CA LEU A 28 2.59 -10.21 -3.86
C LEU A 28 2.67 -9.18 -2.72
N SER A 29 1.63 -9.14 -1.90
CA SER A 29 1.60 -8.26 -0.72
C SER A 29 0.71 -8.86 0.37
N ASN A 30 1.10 -8.66 1.63
CA ASN A 30 0.19 -8.82 2.76
C ASN A 30 -0.74 -7.60 2.89
N HIS A 31 -1.77 -7.69 3.74
CA HIS A 31 -2.75 -6.63 3.95
C HIS A 31 -2.12 -5.27 4.30
N ASP A 32 -0.94 -5.28 4.96
CA ASP A 32 -0.19 -4.09 5.41
C ASP A 32 1.02 -3.76 4.51
N SER A 33 1.17 -4.43 3.37
CA SER A 33 2.37 -4.36 2.51
C SER A 33 2.03 -3.85 1.12
N ASN A 34 1.40 -2.68 1.04
CA ASN A 34 1.04 -2.08 -0.25
C ASN A 34 1.98 -0.92 -0.61
N ARG A 35 3.30 -1.19 -0.61
CA ARG A 35 4.35 -0.23 -0.97
C ARG A 35 5.25 -0.77 -2.06
N ILE A 36 5.63 0.11 -2.99
CA ILE A 36 6.71 -0.14 -3.96
C ILE A 36 7.80 0.89 -3.66
N TYR A 37 8.96 0.42 -3.21
CA TYR A 37 10.08 1.33 -2.94
C TYR A 37 10.58 2.00 -4.21
N THR A 38 10.81 3.31 -4.11
CA THR A 38 11.34 4.12 -5.20
C THR A 38 12.41 5.05 -4.67
N PRO A 39 13.65 4.99 -5.20
CA PRO A 39 14.70 5.89 -4.79
C PRO A 39 14.34 7.34 -5.15
N LEU A 40 14.78 8.30 -4.34
CA LEU A 40 14.47 9.72 -4.52
C LEU A 40 14.88 10.25 -5.91
N SER A 41 15.94 9.67 -6.49
CA SER A 41 16.40 10.01 -7.84
C SER A 41 15.38 9.68 -8.94
N SER A 42 14.51 8.72 -8.72
CA SER A 42 13.44 8.33 -9.65
C SER A 42 12.12 9.06 -9.39
N ILE A 43 12.01 9.80 -8.28
CA ILE A 43 10.83 10.59 -7.95
C ILE A 43 10.97 11.99 -8.58
N PRO A 44 10.03 12.46 -9.43
CA PRO A 44 10.12 13.75 -10.08
C PRO A 44 10.30 14.90 -9.10
N LYS A 45 11.12 15.90 -9.44
CA LYS A 45 11.32 17.09 -8.61
C LYS A 45 10.00 17.81 -8.30
N ASN A 46 9.10 17.88 -9.26
CA ASN A 46 7.78 18.48 -9.07
C ASN A 46 6.98 17.76 -7.97
N LEU A 47 7.10 16.43 -7.85
CA LEU A 47 6.44 15.69 -6.77
C LEU A 47 7.09 15.97 -5.42
N GLN A 48 8.43 15.94 -5.35
CA GLN A 48 9.17 16.30 -4.13
C GLN A 48 8.79 17.70 -3.64
N HIS A 49 8.78 18.68 -4.55
CA HIS A 49 8.43 20.08 -4.25
C HIS A 49 6.96 20.26 -3.86
N ALA A 50 6.02 19.51 -4.48
CA ALA A 50 4.62 19.56 -4.12
C ALA A 50 4.37 19.14 -2.65
N PHE A 51 5.02 18.06 -2.20
CA PHE A 51 4.94 17.64 -0.80
C PHE A 51 5.60 18.64 0.14
N ILE A 52 6.79 19.12 -0.19
CA ILE A 52 7.49 20.15 0.61
C ILE A 52 6.65 21.43 0.70
N ALA A 53 6.12 21.91 -0.41
CA ALA A 53 5.37 23.16 -0.47
C ALA A 53 4.10 23.14 0.39
N ILE A 54 3.43 22.00 0.50
CA ILE A 54 2.18 21.90 1.25
C ILE A 54 2.32 21.45 2.69
N GLU A 55 3.35 20.63 3.00
CA GLU A 55 3.53 20.01 4.31
C GLU A 55 4.61 20.71 5.15
N ASP A 56 5.69 21.21 4.51
CA ASP A 56 6.87 21.66 5.22
C ASP A 56 7.71 22.67 4.40
N GLU A 57 7.16 23.85 4.19
CA GLU A 57 7.72 24.92 3.35
C GLU A 57 9.22 25.18 3.59
N ARG A 58 9.68 25.08 4.84
CA ARG A 58 11.07 25.32 5.25
C ARG A 58 11.85 24.03 5.51
N TYR A 59 11.48 22.94 4.88
CA TYR A 59 12.07 21.62 5.08
C TYR A 59 13.60 21.62 5.12
N TYR A 60 14.24 22.32 4.21
CA TYR A 60 15.70 22.39 4.11
C TYR A 60 16.35 23.37 5.10
N SER A 61 15.55 24.16 5.83
CA SER A 61 16.07 25.25 6.69
C SER A 61 16.02 24.94 8.19
N HIS A 62 15.35 23.85 8.60
CA HIS A 62 15.26 23.46 10.00
C HIS A 62 15.85 22.06 10.23
N ASN A 63 16.10 21.71 11.50
CA ASN A 63 16.68 20.43 11.93
C ASN A 63 15.61 19.55 12.60
N GLY A 64 14.57 19.18 11.86
CA GLY A 64 13.50 18.28 12.34
C GLY A 64 12.30 18.97 13.00
N ILE A 65 12.48 20.18 13.53
CA ILE A 65 11.41 20.99 14.11
C ILE A 65 11.43 22.37 13.47
N ASP A 66 10.29 22.82 12.97
CA ASP A 66 10.09 24.15 12.45
C ASP A 66 9.46 25.08 13.51
N LEU A 67 10.28 25.70 14.35
CA LEU A 67 9.82 26.60 15.40
C LEU A 67 9.05 27.80 14.86
N TYR A 68 9.52 28.39 13.76
CA TYR A 68 8.82 29.51 13.12
C TYR A 68 7.45 29.10 12.58
N GLY A 69 7.36 27.91 11.96
CA GLY A 69 6.08 27.35 11.50
C GLY A 69 5.11 27.10 12.65
N ILE A 70 5.59 26.61 13.78
CA ILE A 70 4.77 26.40 14.98
C ILE A 70 4.23 27.74 15.49
N ILE A 71 5.09 28.76 15.64
CA ILE A 71 4.68 30.11 16.09
C ILE A 71 3.66 30.71 15.12
N ARG A 72 3.92 30.66 13.81
CA ARG A 72 2.99 31.15 12.78
C ARG A 72 1.65 30.41 12.83
N ALA A 73 1.64 29.08 12.89
CA ALA A 73 0.43 28.28 12.95
C ALA A 73 -0.39 28.58 14.22
N THR A 74 0.27 28.76 15.35
CA THR A 74 -0.37 29.13 16.62
C THR A 74 -1.02 30.52 16.54
N PHE A 75 -0.28 31.51 16.02
CA PHE A 75 -0.78 32.88 15.88
C PHE A 75 -1.98 32.96 14.91
N LEU A 76 -1.88 32.29 13.76
CA LEU A 76 -3.00 32.23 12.80
C LEU A 76 -4.18 31.42 13.32
N GLY A 77 -3.92 30.36 14.08
CA GLY A 77 -4.95 29.56 14.74
C GLY A 77 -5.76 30.35 15.74
N ILE A 78 -5.09 31.17 16.56
CA ILE A 78 -5.75 32.10 17.53
C ILE A 78 -6.57 33.14 16.78
N ARG A 79 -5.99 33.77 15.74
CA ARG A 79 -6.66 34.84 14.97
C ARG A 79 -7.88 34.34 14.21
N ASN A 80 -7.82 33.14 13.63
CA ASN A 80 -8.88 32.59 12.77
C ASN A 80 -9.81 31.61 13.50
N GLN A 81 -9.64 31.44 14.82
CA GLN A 81 -10.36 30.46 15.63
C GLN A 81 -10.35 29.03 15.02
N SER A 82 -9.28 28.71 14.30
CA SER A 82 -9.12 27.46 13.58
C SER A 82 -7.67 27.02 13.59
N LEU A 83 -7.39 25.88 14.21
CA LEU A 83 -6.08 25.22 14.17
C LEU A 83 -5.87 24.43 12.85
N SER A 84 -6.24 25.02 11.73
CA SER A 84 -6.30 24.32 10.43
C SER A 84 -4.95 24.19 9.75
N GLN A 85 -3.93 24.96 10.11
CA GLN A 85 -2.57 24.83 9.56
C GLN A 85 -1.74 23.86 10.40
N GLY A 86 -1.19 22.83 9.74
CA GLY A 86 -0.31 21.85 10.36
C GLY A 86 1.07 22.48 10.69
N GLY A 87 1.50 22.35 11.94
CA GLY A 87 2.85 22.76 12.37
C GLY A 87 3.81 21.57 12.49
N SER A 88 3.50 20.42 11.87
CA SER A 88 4.36 19.23 11.91
C SER A 88 5.23 19.16 10.67
N THR A 89 6.52 18.91 10.84
CA THR A 89 7.47 18.75 9.75
C THR A 89 7.35 17.38 9.07
N ILE A 90 7.92 17.24 7.88
CA ILE A 90 8.05 15.95 7.17
C ILE A 90 8.78 14.94 8.05
N THR A 91 9.84 15.35 8.77
CA THR A 91 10.59 14.48 9.68
C THR A 91 9.73 13.97 10.83
N GLN A 92 8.92 14.82 11.45
CA GLN A 92 7.97 14.43 12.49
C GLN A 92 6.89 13.47 11.98
N GLN A 93 6.39 13.71 10.77
CA GLN A 93 5.40 12.81 10.14
C GLN A 93 5.99 11.43 9.84
N LEU A 94 7.24 11.37 9.35
CA LEU A 94 7.94 10.11 9.12
C LEU A 94 8.09 9.31 10.43
N ILE A 95 8.52 9.95 11.51
CA ILE A 95 8.65 9.32 12.84
C ILE A 95 7.31 8.82 13.34
N LYS A 96 6.26 9.63 13.24
CA LYS A 96 4.91 9.22 13.62
C LYS A 96 4.46 7.96 12.91
N ASN A 97 4.69 7.90 11.59
CA ASN A 97 4.19 6.80 10.75
C ASN A 97 5.02 5.51 10.92
N ASN A 98 6.35 5.61 10.98
CA ASN A 98 7.23 4.45 10.90
C ASN A 98 7.80 3.99 12.25
N VAL A 99 7.91 4.89 13.24
CA VAL A 99 8.54 4.58 14.54
C VAL A 99 7.53 4.45 15.67
N LEU A 100 6.64 5.43 15.81
CA LEU A 100 5.67 5.45 16.91
C LEU A 100 4.39 4.68 16.60
N GLY A 101 4.05 4.55 15.31
CA GLY A 101 2.80 3.97 14.86
C GLY A 101 1.59 4.87 15.13
N ILE A 102 0.47 4.56 14.49
CA ILE A 102 -0.79 5.27 14.68
C ILE A 102 -1.56 4.55 15.78
N GLN A 103 -1.47 5.07 17.01
CA GLN A 103 -2.27 4.59 18.13
C GLN A 103 -3.48 5.51 18.36
N PRO A 104 -4.65 4.94 18.70
CA PRO A 104 -5.81 5.76 19.07
C PRO A 104 -5.54 6.49 20.39
N GLU A 105 -5.51 7.81 20.34
CA GLU A 105 -5.28 8.68 21.49
C GLU A 105 -6.62 9.07 22.12
N LYS A 106 -6.79 8.75 23.39
CA LYS A 106 -8.02 9.01 24.13
C LYS A 106 -7.98 10.33 24.90
N THR A 107 -6.79 10.81 25.25
CA THR A 107 -6.60 11.99 26.10
C THR A 107 -5.71 13.06 25.44
N THR A 108 -5.86 14.32 25.88
CA THR A 108 -4.99 15.42 25.49
C THR A 108 -3.54 15.21 25.96
N MET A 109 -3.36 14.55 27.11
CA MET A 109 -2.05 14.25 27.66
C MET A 109 -1.30 13.25 26.77
N GLU A 110 -1.95 12.17 26.32
CA GLU A 110 -1.36 11.20 25.39
C GLU A 110 -0.91 11.87 24.08
N ARG A 111 -1.71 12.81 23.55
CA ARG A 111 -1.35 13.60 22.37
C ARG A 111 -0.12 14.47 22.60
N LEU A 112 -0.03 15.11 23.74
CA LEU A 112 1.11 15.94 24.10
C LEU A 112 2.38 15.10 24.27
N GLU A 113 2.28 13.97 24.98
CA GLU A 113 3.39 13.05 25.17
C GLU A 113 3.93 12.51 23.84
N ARG A 114 3.03 12.06 22.96
CA ARG A 114 3.43 11.64 21.62
C ARG A 114 4.11 12.78 20.86
N LYS A 115 3.58 14.00 20.94
CA LYS A 115 4.13 15.14 20.21
C LYS A 115 5.53 15.50 20.69
N ILE A 116 5.79 15.40 22.00
CA ILE A 116 7.13 15.59 22.57
C ILE A 116 8.08 14.49 22.08
N LYS A 117 7.62 13.23 22.05
CA LYS A 117 8.41 12.10 21.51
C LYS A 117 8.73 12.29 20.02
N GLU A 118 7.74 12.69 19.20
CA GLU A 118 7.96 13.00 17.78
C GLU A 118 9.04 14.06 17.58
N GLN A 119 8.98 15.16 18.34
CA GLN A 119 9.93 16.26 18.24
C GLN A 119 11.34 15.84 18.67
N SER A 120 11.46 15.13 19.79
CA SER A 120 12.76 14.64 20.28
C SER A 120 13.42 13.70 19.27
N LEU A 121 12.67 12.72 18.77
CA LEU A 121 13.19 11.78 17.78
C LEU A 121 13.48 12.45 16.42
N ALA A 122 12.73 13.49 16.05
CA ALA A 122 13.00 14.24 14.82
C ALA A 122 14.35 14.97 14.88
N LEU A 123 14.68 15.59 16.02
CA LEU A 123 15.98 16.21 16.23
C LEU A 123 17.14 15.20 16.20
N GLU A 124 16.91 13.99 16.74
CA GLU A 124 17.92 12.92 16.72
C GLU A 124 18.09 12.33 15.31
N LEU A 125 17.01 12.12 14.59
CA LEU A 125 17.07 11.59 13.23
C LEU A 125 17.84 12.52 12.28
N GLU A 126 17.62 13.83 12.36
CA GLU A 126 18.31 14.83 11.52
C GLU A 126 19.81 14.95 11.81
N LYS A 127 20.29 14.40 12.94
CA LYS A 127 21.73 14.32 13.21
C LYS A 127 22.41 13.16 12.48
N ILE A 128 21.65 12.10 12.14
CA ILE A 128 22.19 10.86 11.59
C ILE A 128 21.75 10.59 10.15
N ALA A 129 20.76 11.31 9.65
CA ALA A 129 20.19 11.13 8.32
C ALA A 129 20.15 12.46 7.56
N SER A 130 20.44 12.42 6.25
CA SER A 130 20.32 13.60 5.39
C SER A 130 18.86 13.94 5.08
N LYS A 131 18.59 15.19 4.71
CA LYS A 131 17.28 15.64 4.25
C LYS A 131 16.78 14.81 3.08
N GLN A 132 17.65 14.43 2.15
CA GLN A 132 17.30 13.58 1.01
C GLN A 132 16.83 12.21 1.45
N TYR A 133 17.55 11.57 2.39
CA TYR A 133 17.15 10.28 2.94
C TYR A 133 15.79 10.36 3.66
N ILE A 134 15.59 11.37 4.50
CA ILE A 134 14.34 11.58 5.23
C ILE A 134 13.16 11.80 4.26
N LEU A 135 13.36 12.60 3.21
CA LEU A 135 12.34 12.82 2.19
C LEU A 135 12.03 11.54 1.40
N GLU A 136 13.05 10.77 1.05
CA GLU A 136 12.90 9.47 0.37
C GLU A 136 12.04 8.51 1.21
N GLU A 137 12.37 8.33 2.48
CA GLU A 137 11.62 7.47 3.38
C GLU A 137 10.17 7.96 3.59
N TYR A 138 9.99 9.28 3.71
CA TYR A 138 8.66 9.87 3.84
C TYR A 138 7.79 9.60 2.61
N LEU A 139 8.31 9.83 1.40
CA LEU A 139 7.58 9.62 0.14
C LEU A 139 7.28 8.15 -0.11
N ASN A 140 8.08 7.23 0.41
CA ASN A 140 7.84 5.80 0.37
C ASN A 140 6.90 5.30 1.48
N ALA A 141 6.66 6.09 2.53
CA ALA A 141 5.86 5.69 3.70
C ALA A 141 4.45 6.27 3.73
N ILE A 142 4.25 7.45 3.14
CA ILE A 142 3.03 8.24 3.29
C ILE A 142 1.78 7.50 2.80
N ASN A 143 0.70 7.56 3.60
CA ASN A 143 -0.60 7.03 3.22
C ASN A 143 -1.32 8.00 2.28
N LEU A 144 -1.64 7.54 1.08
CA LEU A 144 -2.28 8.30 0.01
C LEU A 144 -3.70 7.77 -0.34
N GLY A 145 -4.34 7.09 0.59
CA GLY A 145 -5.71 6.59 0.41
C GLY A 145 -5.77 5.27 -0.37
N GLU A 146 -6.95 4.67 -0.48
CA GLU A 146 -7.21 3.42 -1.20
C GLU A 146 -6.24 2.26 -0.83
N GLY A 147 -5.75 2.27 0.41
CA GLY A 147 -4.73 1.32 0.86
C GLY A 147 -3.36 1.53 0.22
N THR A 148 -3.11 2.64 -0.46
CA THR A 148 -1.81 2.93 -1.08
C THR A 148 -0.85 3.56 -0.07
N LEU A 149 0.32 2.97 0.07
CA LEU A 149 1.41 3.48 0.88
C LEU A 149 2.59 3.83 -0.03
N GLY A 150 3.03 5.09 0.02
CA GLY A 150 4.09 5.62 -0.84
C GLY A 150 3.62 6.08 -2.22
N VAL A 151 4.43 6.94 -2.82
CA VAL A 151 4.08 7.69 -4.04
C VAL A 151 4.02 6.82 -5.30
N GLN A 152 4.85 5.76 -5.39
CA GLN A 152 4.83 4.86 -6.55
C GLN A 152 3.53 4.06 -6.60
N THR A 153 3.12 3.49 -5.47
CA THR A 153 1.86 2.73 -5.38
C THR A 153 0.66 3.62 -5.68
N ALA A 154 0.68 4.86 -5.18
CA ALA A 154 -0.38 5.84 -5.46
C ALA A 154 -0.40 6.27 -6.93
N SER A 155 0.78 6.46 -7.56
CA SER A 155 0.91 6.75 -8.99
C SER A 155 0.27 5.66 -9.85
N GLN A 156 0.58 4.40 -9.56
CA GLN A 156 -0.02 3.27 -10.27
C GLN A 156 -1.54 3.20 -10.03
N LYS A 157 -1.98 3.40 -8.79
CA LYS A 157 -3.40 3.31 -8.43
C LYS A 157 -4.25 4.36 -9.11
N TYR A 158 -3.83 5.62 -9.09
CA TYR A 158 -4.65 6.74 -9.57
C TYR A 158 -4.41 7.06 -11.05
N PHE A 159 -3.19 6.84 -11.56
CA PHE A 159 -2.81 7.27 -12.90
C PHE A 159 -2.40 6.12 -13.82
N ASN A 160 -2.24 4.90 -13.30
CA ASN A 160 -1.71 3.73 -14.03
C ASN A 160 -0.36 4.03 -14.69
N LYS A 161 0.52 4.75 -13.97
CA LYS A 161 1.83 5.22 -14.43
C LYS A 161 2.93 4.89 -13.42
N ASP A 162 4.16 4.80 -13.90
CA ASP A 162 5.33 4.94 -13.04
C ASP A 162 5.39 6.36 -12.46
N VAL A 163 5.89 6.49 -11.23
CA VAL A 163 5.96 7.80 -10.56
C VAL A 163 6.82 8.79 -11.32
N SER A 164 7.85 8.32 -12.04
CA SER A 164 8.74 9.15 -12.86
C SER A 164 8.03 9.83 -14.04
N GLU A 165 6.86 9.33 -14.45
CA GLU A 165 6.08 9.82 -15.58
C GLU A 165 4.97 10.81 -15.17
N LEU A 166 4.87 11.16 -13.89
CA LEU A 166 3.82 12.06 -13.39
C LEU A 166 4.01 13.48 -13.90
N THR A 167 2.91 14.07 -14.39
CA THR A 167 2.83 15.49 -14.72
C THR A 167 2.77 16.34 -13.45
N LEU A 168 3.03 17.65 -13.55
CA LEU A 168 2.89 18.60 -12.44
C LEU A 168 1.49 18.54 -11.80
N SER A 169 0.46 18.46 -12.63
CA SER A 169 -0.93 18.36 -12.18
C SER A 169 -1.16 17.10 -11.34
N GLU A 170 -0.66 15.96 -11.79
CA GLU A 170 -0.76 14.67 -11.10
C GLU A 170 0.05 14.67 -9.78
N CYS A 171 1.24 15.29 -9.79
CA CYS A 171 2.04 15.51 -8.57
C CYS A 171 1.26 16.30 -7.51
N ALA A 172 0.60 17.37 -7.91
CA ALA A 172 -0.21 18.19 -7.01
C ALA A 172 -1.44 17.44 -6.47
N VAL A 173 -2.06 16.56 -7.27
CA VAL A 173 -3.14 15.67 -6.80
C VAL A 173 -2.65 14.76 -5.68
N LEU A 174 -1.51 14.07 -5.85
CA LEU A 174 -0.98 13.18 -4.82
C LEU A 174 -0.64 13.94 -3.53
N ALA A 175 0.04 15.07 -3.63
CA ALA A 175 0.36 15.90 -2.46
C ALA A 175 -0.88 16.41 -1.73
N SER A 176 -2.01 16.54 -2.43
CA SER A 176 -3.28 17.00 -1.86
C SER A 176 -3.93 15.98 -0.92
N ILE A 177 -3.60 14.69 -1.02
CA ILE A 177 -4.27 13.62 -0.27
C ILE A 177 -3.83 13.61 1.20
N THR A 178 -2.61 14.02 1.51
CA THR A 178 -1.86 13.81 2.76
C THR A 178 -2.63 14.16 4.03
N LYS A 179 -3.33 15.30 4.05
CA LYS A 179 -4.00 15.84 5.27
C LYS A 179 -5.13 14.95 5.76
N ASN A 180 -5.88 14.33 4.86
CA ASN A 180 -6.98 13.42 5.18
C ASN A 180 -7.24 12.50 3.98
N PRO A 181 -6.58 11.34 3.92
CA PRO A 181 -6.63 10.44 2.76
C PRO A 181 -8.05 9.98 2.38
N THR A 182 -8.95 9.88 3.33
CA THR A 182 -10.35 9.51 3.05
C THR A 182 -11.12 10.66 2.42
N ARG A 183 -11.09 11.85 3.04
CA ARG A 183 -11.88 13.01 2.60
C ARG A 183 -11.31 13.69 1.35
N LEU A 184 -10.02 13.53 1.10
CA LEU A 184 -9.29 14.13 -0.03
C LEU A 184 -8.93 13.08 -1.10
N ASN A 185 -9.64 11.96 -1.11
CA ASN A 185 -9.47 10.91 -2.11
C ASN A 185 -9.89 11.42 -3.49
N PRO A 186 -9.02 11.38 -4.52
CA PRO A 186 -9.34 11.95 -5.82
C PRO A 186 -10.37 11.13 -6.63
N VAL A 187 -10.63 9.89 -6.24
CA VAL A 187 -11.66 9.03 -6.88
C VAL A 187 -13.02 9.30 -6.28
N THR A 188 -13.14 9.26 -4.95
CA THR A 188 -14.43 9.35 -4.25
C THR A 188 -14.85 10.79 -3.90
N HIS A 189 -13.88 11.72 -3.80
CA HIS A 189 -14.09 13.12 -3.44
C HIS A 189 -13.24 14.06 -4.32
N PRO A 190 -13.43 14.04 -5.65
CA PRO A 190 -12.59 14.79 -6.60
C PRO A 190 -12.62 16.31 -6.33
N GLU A 191 -13.76 16.88 -5.94
CA GLU A 191 -13.90 18.33 -5.68
C GLU A 191 -13.11 18.76 -4.43
N ASN A 192 -13.10 17.95 -3.38
CA ASN A 192 -12.31 18.23 -2.18
C ASN A 192 -10.81 18.18 -2.50
N ASN A 193 -10.39 17.18 -3.29
CA ASN A 193 -9.01 17.07 -3.73
C ASN A 193 -8.64 18.22 -4.66
N ALA A 194 -9.51 18.61 -5.60
CA ALA A 194 -9.29 19.74 -6.51
C ALA A 194 -9.09 21.06 -5.76
N SER A 195 -9.89 21.32 -4.74
CA SER A 195 -9.76 22.51 -3.89
C SER A 195 -8.40 22.54 -3.18
N ARG A 196 -7.92 21.40 -2.70
CA ARG A 196 -6.59 21.32 -2.05
C ARG A 196 -5.45 21.30 -3.06
N ARG A 197 -5.63 20.71 -4.25
CA ARG A 197 -4.67 20.77 -5.36
C ARG A 197 -4.39 22.21 -5.79
N LEU A 198 -5.42 23.05 -5.85
CA LEU A 198 -5.25 24.50 -6.08
C LEU A 198 -4.29 25.11 -5.06
N LEU A 199 -4.46 24.80 -3.78
CA LEU A 199 -3.58 25.29 -2.72
C LEU A 199 -2.13 24.78 -2.87
N VAL A 200 -1.95 23.49 -3.23
CA VAL A 200 -0.62 22.95 -3.49
C VAL A 200 0.07 23.72 -4.62
N LEU A 201 -0.61 23.91 -5.74
CA LEU A 201 -0.06 24.64 -6.90
C LEU A 201 0.24 26.12 -6.57
N GLN A 202 -0.62 26.77 -5.77
CA GLN A 202 -0.38 28.13 -5.28
C GLN A 202 0.88 28.20 -4.43
N ASN A 203 1.01 27.30 -3.44
CA ASN A 203 2.22 27.25 -2.61
C ASN A 203 3.48 26.99 -3.43
N MET A 204 3.42 26.09 -4.42
CA MET A 204 4.55 25.84 -5.32
C MET A 204 4.93 27.09 -6.12
N LEU A 205 3.97 27.87 -6.57
CA LEU A 205 4.20 29.13 -7.29
C LEU A 205 4.80 30.20 -6.35
N GLU A 206 4.24 30.38 -5.16
CA GLU A 206 4.70 31.35 -4.15
C GLU A 206 6.13 31.04 -3.66
N GLN A 207 6.44 29.77 -3.55
CA GLN A 207 7.77 29.26 -3.17
C GLN A 207 8.75 29.14 -4.36
N HIS A 208 8.38 29.61 -5.53
CA HIS A 208 9.20 29.63 -6.75
C HIS A 208 9.64 28.25 -7.27
N TYR A 209 8.90 27.18 -6.95
CA TYR A 209 9.13 25.85 -7.51
C TYR A 209 8.61 25.72 -8.93
N ILE A 210 7.60 26.50 -9.30
CA ILE A 210 7.00 26.52 -10.64
C ILE A 210 6.80 27.97 -11.14
N THR A 211 6.73 28.11 -12.44
CA THR A 211 6.45 29.38 -13.10
C THR A 211 4.93 29.65 -13.19
N LYS A 212 4.56 30.91 -13.45
CA LYS A 212 3.16 31.28 -13.73
C LYS A 212 2.57 30.53 -14.94
N LYS A 213 3.40 30.16 -15.91
CA LYS A 213 2.98 29.38 -17.08
C LYS A 213 2.61 27.95 -16.65
N GLU A 214 3.53 27.24 -15.99
CA GLU A 214 3.32 25.89 -15.50
C GLU A 214 2.10 25.81 -14.54
N TYR A 215 1.94 26.81 -13.66
CA TYR A 215 0.78 26.91 -12.78
C TYR A 215 -0.54 26.92 -13.58
N ARG A 216 -0.63 27.77 -14.61
CA ARG A 216 -1.85 27.86 -15.45
C ARG A 216 -2.10 26.58 -16.23
N GLU A 217 -1.05 26.00 -16.82
CA GLU A 217 -1.15 24.73 -17.53
C GLU A 217 -1.62 23.59 -16.61
N ALA A 218 -1.05 23.50 -15.40
CA ALA A 218 -1.49 22.51 -14.44
C ALA A 218 -2.94 22.72 -13.98
N LEU A 219 -3.42 23.95 -13.84
CA LEU A 219 -4.82 24.22 -13.47
C LEU A 219 -5.82 23.82 -14.56
N SER A 220 -5.45 24.02 -15.83
CA SER A 220 -6.32 23.69 -16.97
C SER A 220 -6.34 22.19 -17.31
N ASP A 221 -5.48 21.39 -16.68
CA ASP A 221 -5.39 19.95 -16.92
C ASP A 221 -6.59 19.19 -16.34
N ASP A 222 -7.28 18.43 -17.21
CA ASP A 222 -8.43 17.58 -16.84
C ASP A 222 -7.98 16.25 -16.19
N VAL A 223 -7.26 16.38 -15.09
CA VAL A 223 -6.68 15.23 -14.37
C VAL A 223 -7.73 14.31 -13.75
N TYR A 224 -8.85 14.85 -13.29
CA TYR A 224 -9.87 14.07 -12.59
C TYR A 224 -10.66 13.15 -13.50
N THR A 225 -10.95 13.55 -14.74
CA THR A 225 -11.56 12.65 -15.74
C THR A 225 -10.65 11.45 -16.03
N ARG A 226 -9.32 11.67 -16.11
CA ARG A 226 -8.37 10.56 -16.27
C ARG A 226 -8.37 9.62 -15.07
N ILE A 227 -8.42 10.16 -13.84
CA ILE A 227 -8.47 9.36 -12.60
C ILE A 227 -9.75 8.51 -12.58
N GLN A 228 -10.91 9.09 -12.88
CA GLN A 228 -12.19 8.36 -12.92
C GLN A 228 -12.17 7.24 -13.97
N LYS A 229 -11.63 7.53 -15.16
CA LYS A 229 -11.47 6.52 -16.23
C LYS A 229 -10.57 5.36 -15.78
N ASN A 230 -9.44 5.65 -15.13
CA ASN A 230 -8.54 4.60 -14.62
C ASN A 230 -9.20 3.78 -13.50
N ALA A 231 -9.94 4.43 -12.60
CA ALA A 231 -10.66 3.73 -11.53
C ALA A 231 -11.73 2.77 -12.08
N ALA A 232 -12.46 3.19 -13.13
CA ALA A 232 -13.46 2.35 -13.80
C ALA A 232 -12.85 1.19 -14.60
N ALA A 233 -11.65 1.37 -15.13
CA ALA A 233 -10.95 0.35 -15.93
C ALA A 233 -10.15 -0.66 -15.10
N ALA A 234 -10.03 -0.46 -13.78
CA ALA A 234 -9.22 -1.31 -12.91
C ALA A 234 -9.79 -2.75 -12.90
N PRO A 235 -9.02 -3.78 -13.32
CA PRO A 235 -9.51 -5.15 -13.31
C PRO A 235 -9.74 -5.63 -11.86
N ALA A 236 -10.73 -6.49 -11.68
CA ALA A 236 -10.95 -7.16 -10.39
C ALA A 236 -9.67 -7.91 -9.98
N LYS A 237 -9.20 -7.64 -8.76
CA LYS A 237 -7.94 -8.23 -8.25
C LYS A 237 -8.11 -9.74 -8.20
N LYS A 238 -7.37 -10.50 -9.03
CA LYS A 238 -7.29 -11.95 -8.89
C LYS A 238 -6.61 -12.27 -7.56
N THR A 239 -7.35 -12.84 -6.63
CA THR A 239 -6.87 -13.14 -5.26
C THR A 239 -6.16 -14.50 -5.15
N THR A 240 -6.35 -15.38 -6.13
CA THR A 240 -5.74 -16.72 -6.15
C THR A 240 -4.46 -16.73 -6.98
N ASN A 241 -3.47 -17.49 -6.52
CA ASN A 241 -2.26 -17.75 -7.28
C ASN A 241 -2.54 -18.80 -8.35
N SER A 242 -1.81 -18.73 -9.47
CA SER A 242 -1.70 -19.86 -10.40
C SER A 242 -0.76 -20.94 -9.82
N TYR A 243 -0.84 -22.15 -10.35
CA TYR A 243 0.09 -23.23 -9.97
C TYR A 243 1.56 -22.86 -10.19
N PHE A 244 1.84 -22.09 -11.26
CA PHE A 244 3.18 -21.59 -11.52
C PHE A 244 3.65 -20.62 -10.42
N GLU A 245 2.80 -19.67 -10.03
CA GLU A 245 3.11 -18.68 -8.98
C GLU A 245 3.35 -19.37 -7.64
N ASP A 246 2.56 -20.37 -7.26
CA ASP A 246 2.75 -21.14 -6.04
C ASP A 246 4.06 -21.92 -6.06
N ALA A 247 4.38 -22.60 -7.16
CA ALA A 247 5.64 -23.32 -7.33
C ALA A 247 6.85 -22.37 -7.26
N LEU A 248 6.76 -21.20 -7.88
CA LEU A 248 7.79 -20.17 -7.84
C LEU A 248 8.01 -19.63 -6.42
N ILE A 249 6.92 -19.35 -5.68
CA ILE A 249 7.00 -18.89 -4.28
C ILE A 249 7.72 -19.94 -3.43
N LEU A 250 7.36 -21.21 -3.54
CA LEU A 250 8.00 -22.29 -2.81
C LEU A 250 9.50 -22.43 -3.16
N GLN A 251 9.86 -22.25 -4.43
CA GLN A 251 11.26 -22.25 -4.85
C GLN A 251 12.03 -21.09 -4.23
N VAL A 252 11.49 -19.87 -4.26
CA VAL A 252 12.11 -18.68 -3.66
C VAL A 252 12.27 -18.85 -2.15
N VAL A 253 11.28 -19.40 -1.44
CA VAL A 253 11.41 -19.74 -0.01
C VAL A 253 12.60 -20.66 0.23
N LYS A 254 12.71 -21.74 -0.56
CA LYS A 254 13.83 -22.70 -0.47
C LYS A 254 15.18 -22.02 -0.71
N ASP A 255 15.26 -21.13 -1.69
CA ASP A 255 16.49 -20.42 -2.04
C ASP A 255 16.90 -19.42 -0.95
N LEU A 256 15.95 -18.65 -0.39
CA LEU A 256 16.21 -17.74 0.73
C LEU A 256 16.70 -18.51 1.99
N LYS A 257 16.09 -19.67 2.27
CA LYS A 257 16.54 -20.53 3.38
C LYS A 257 17.95 -21.05 3.13
N LYS A 258 18.26 -21.54 1.93
CA LYS A 258 19.54 -22.14 1.58
C LYS A 258 20.67 -21.11 1.47
N GLN A 259 20.41 -19.97 0.84
CA GLN A 259 21.46 -19.00 0.50
C GLN A 259 21.67 -17.94 1.59
N LEU A 260 20.59 -17.53 2.27
CA LEU A 260 20.63 -16.47 3.27
C LEU A 260 20.41 -16.96 4.71
N GLY A 261 20.23 -18.28 4.92
CA GLY A 261 20.00 -18.84 6.25
C GLY A 261 18.69 -18.39 6.90
N TYR A 262 17.71 -17.99 6.12
CA TYR A 262 16.40 -17.58 6.66
C TYR A 262 15.66 -18.79 7.22
N ASP A 263 14.95 -18.60 8.33
CA ASP A 263 13.90 -19.53 8.71
C ASP A 263 12.69 -19.36 7.77
N GLU A 264 11.71 -20.23 7.89
CA GLU A 264 10.55 -20.26 7.02
C GLU A 264 9.70 -18.99 7.13
N THR A 265 9.46 -18.52 8.35
CA THR A 265 8.69 -17.30 8.63
C THR A 265 9.37 -16.07 8.03
N LYS A 266 10.70 -15.95 8.20
CA LYS A 266 11.48 -14.85 7.64
C LYS A 266 11.49 -14.88 6.10
N ALA A 267 11.57 -16.07 5.49
CA ALA A 267 11.52 -16.22 4.04
C ALA A 267 10.16 -15.81 3.46
N TYR A 268 9.05 -16.24 4.07
CA TYR A 268 7.71 -15.78 3.65
C TYR A 268 7.51 -14.28 3.87
N ASN A 269 7.97 -13.74 4.99
CA ASN A 269 7.91 -12.29 5.23
C ASN A 269 8.71 -11.50 4.18
N ALA A 270 9.89 -12.00 3.77
CA ALA A 270 10.65 -11.37 2.70
C ALA A 270 9.87 -11.38 1.36
N ILE A 271 9.16 -12.47 1.05
CA ILE A 271 8.37 -12.58 -0.18
C ILE A 271 7.14 -11.67 -0.13
N TYR A 272 6.39 -11.63 0.98
CA TYR A 272 5.13 -10.90 1.01
C TYR A 272 5.23 -9.46 1.50
N SER A 273 6.39 -9.06 2.06
CA SER A 273 6.58 -7.73 2.67
C SER A 273 7.97 -7.14 2.45
N GLY A 274 8.88 -7.87 1.79
CA GLY A 274 10.27 -7.46 1.63
C GLY A 274 10.59 -6.73 0.34
N GLY A 275 9.62 -6.54 -0.56
CA GLY A 275 9.83 -5.80 -1.81
C GLY A 275 10.75 -6.49 -2.80
N LEU A 276 10.73 -7.81 -2.86
CA LEU A 276 11.58 -8.56 -3.78
C LEU A 276 11.18 -8.34 -5.24
N LYS A 277 12.16 -8.32 -6.11
CA LYS A 277 11.97 -8.43 -7.56
C LYS A 277 12.33 -9.85 -7.97
N ILE A 278 11.32 -10.66 -8.28
CA ILE A 278 11.49 -12.07 -8.63
C ILE A 278 11.39 -12.20 -10.15
N TYR A 279 12.50 -12.45 -10.80
CA TYR A 279 12.56 -12.69 -12.24
C TYR A 279 12.41 -14.17 -12.51
N SER A 280 11.36 -14.55 -13.25
CA SER A 280 11.07 -15.92 -13.60
C SER A 280 11.39 -16.19 -15.07
N THR A 281 11.38 -17.47 -15.43
CA THR A 281 11.53 -17.94 -16.83
C THR A 281 10.19 -18.10 -17.53
N GLN A 282 9.07 -17.67 -16.92
CA GLN A 282 7.74 -17.80 -17.51
C GLN A 282 7.65 -17.01 -18.83
N ASP A 283 7.18 -17.67 -19.88
CA ASP A 283 6.73 -17.02 -21.10
C ASP A 283 5.22 -16.86 -21.04
N GLN A 284 4.74 -15.62 -21.04
CA GLN A 284 3.30 -15.34 -20.90
C GLN A 284 2.46 -15.83 -22.10
N GLN A 285 3.06 -15.99 -23.29
CA GLN A 285 2.33 -16.53 -24.45
C GLN A 285 2.12 -18.04 -24.28
N ILE A 286 3.17 -18.76 -23.88
CA ILE A 286 3.09 -20.19 -23.57
C ILE A 286 2.12 -20.42 -22.41
N GLN A 287 2.18 -19.60 -21.37
CA GLN A 287 1.24 -19.70 -20.24
C GLN A 287 -0.21 -19.51 -20.67
N LYS A 288 -0.51 -18.52 -21.51
CA LYS A 288 -1.88 -18.32 -22.04
C LYS A 288 -2.38 -19.52 -22.82
N ILE A 289 -1.52 -20.15 -23.62
CA ILE A 289 -1.89 -21.37 -24.36
C ILE A 289 -2.16 -22.51 -23.38
N ALA A 290 -1.27 -22.71 -22.39
CA ALA A 290 -1.46 -23.73 -21.36
C ALA A 290 -2.77 -23.51 -20.59
N ASP A 291 -3.03 -22.28 -20.14
CA ASP A 291 -4.26 -21.91 -19.43
C ASP A 291 -5.50 -22.15 -20.31
N SER A 292 -5.47 -21.84 -21.59
CA SER A 292 -6.60 -22.06 -22.49
C SER A 292 -6.91 -23.53 -22.64
N VAL A 293 -5.89 -24.39 -22.74
CA VAL A 293 -6.06 -25.85 -22.85
C VAL A 293 -6.55 -26.46 -21.54
N THR A 294 -5.95 -26.03 -20.41
CA THR A 294 -6.30 -26.57 -19.08
C THR A 294 -7.65 -26.06 -18.55
N ASN A 295 -8.13 -24.91 -18.98
CA ASN A 295 -9.45 -24.39 -18.60
C ASN A 295 -10.57 -24.85 -19.54
N ASP A 296 -10.25 -25.47 -20.65
CA ASP A 296 -11.27 -26.02 -21.55
C ASP A 296 -11.78 -27.39 -21.04
N ALA A 297 -13.00 -27.39 -20.52
CA ALA A 297 -13.63 -28.58 -19.97
C ALA A 297 -13.73 -29.73 -20.99
N SER A 298 -13.70 -29.45 -22.30
CA SER A 298 -13.73 -30.47 -23.34
C SER A 298 -12.48 -31.36 -23.42
N ASN A 299 -11.35 -30.85 -22.88
CA ASN A 299 -10.09 -31.58 -22.81
C ASN A 299 -10.01 -32.58 -21.66
N TYR A 300 -11.02 -32.64 -20.79
CA TYR A 300 -11.05 -33.54 -19.65
C TYR A 300 -12.16 -34.59 -19.82
N PRO A 301 -11.96 -35.82 -19.31
CA PRO A 301 -13.04 -36.77 -19.24
C PRO A 301 -14.19 -36.17 -18.41
N LYS A 302 -15.43 -36.44 -18.83
CA LYS A 302 -16.59 -36.02 -18.05
C LYS A 302 -16.44 -36.52 -16.62
N ALA A 303 -16.57 -35.64 -15.66
CA ALA A 303 -16.45 -35.98 -14.25
C ALA A 303 -17.48 -37.06 -13.93
N THR A 304 -17.00 -38.25 -13.52
CA THR A 304 -17.83 -39.36 -13.11
C THR A 304 -18.16 -39.34 -11.64
N LYS A 305 -17.48 -38.49 -10.87
CA LYS A 305 -17.64 -38.33 -9.41
C LYS A 305 -17.31 -36.94 -8.95
N ILE A 306 -18.06 -36.45 -7.98
CA ILE A 306 -17.84 -35.17 -7.30
C ILE A 306 -17.43 -35.49 -5.87
N ALA A 307 -16.27 -34.95 -5.44
CA ALA A 307 -15.84 -35.04 -4.07
C ALA A 307 -16.29 -33.77 -3.30
N LEU A 308 -16.97 -33.98 -2.18
CA LEU A 308 -17.30 -32.90 -1.25
C LEU A 308 -16.19 -32.76 -0.23
N SER A 309 -15.61 -31.57 -0.13
CA SER A 309 -14.61 -31.21 0.88
C SER A 309 -15.13 -30.09 1.75
N TYR A 310 -14.86 -30.18 3.04
CA TYR A 310 -15.37 -29.24 4.03
C TYR A 310 -14.27 -28.81 5.01
N SER A 311 -14.12 -27.51 5.17
CA SER A 311 -13.24 -26.92 6.18
C SER A 311 -13.88 -25.65 6.73
N LEU A 312 -14.07 -25.62 8.04
CA LEU A 312 -14.60 -24.46 8.78
C LEU A 312 -13.76 -24.22 10.02
N SER A 313 -13.22 -23.03 10.14
CA SER A 313 -12.61 -22.56 11.39
C SER A 313 -13.57 -21.59 12.09
N ALA A 314 -13.87 -21.86 13.36
CA ALA A 314 -14.79 -21.06 14.15
C ALA A 314 -14.22 -20.83 15.55
N LYS A 315 -14.61 -19.71 16.19
CA LYS A 315 -14.36 -19.49 17.62
C LYS A 315 -15.62 -19.84 18.42
N THR A 316 -15.43 -20.62 19.46
CA THR A 316 -16.53 -20.88 20.42
C THR A 316 -16.86 -19.61 21.22
N VAL A 317 -18.03 -19.57 21.84
CA VAL A 317 -18.43 -18.48 22.72
C VAL A 317 -17.42 -18.27 23.88
N SER A 318 -16.70 -19.33 24.25
CA SER A 318 -15.61 -19.28 25.25
C SER A 318 -14.26 -18.82 24.68
N GLY A 319 -14.19 -18.45 23.37
CA GLY A 319 -12.98 -17.94 22.73
C GLY A 319 -12.00 -19.01 22.21
N LYS A 320 -12.35 -20.29 22.31
CA LYS A 320 -11.50 -21.41 21.83
C LYS A 320 -11.65 -21.57 20.32
N ASP A 321 -10.54 -21.67 19.60
CA ASP A 321 -10.55 -22.00 18.18
C ASP A 321 -10.92 -23.48 17.97
N VAL A 322 -11.87 -23.71 17.06
CA VAL A 322 -12.32 -25.04 16.67
C VAL A 322 -12.25 -25.14 15.14
N VAL A 323 -11.65 -26.22 14.64
CA VAL A 323 -11.61 -26.51 13.20
C VAL A 323 -12.47 -27.75 12.92
N TYR A 324 -13.40 -27.59 12.02
CA TYR A 324 -14.21 -28.67 11.49
C TYR A 324 -13.66 -29.06 10.10
N SER A 325 -13.56 -30.35 9.86
CA SER A 325 -13.01 -30.93 8.63
C SER A 325 -13.95 -31.94 8.00
N ASP A 326 -13.54 -32.51 6.90
CA ASP A 326 -14.23 -33.63 6.22
C ASP A 326 -14.60 -34.78 7.18
N HIS A 327 -13.73 -35.04 8.18
CA HIS A 327 -13.97 -36.07 9.20
C HIS A 327 -15.21 -35.74 10.06
N ASN A 328 -15.33 -34.50 10.49
CA ASN A 328 -16.47 -34.03 11.28
C ASN A 328 -17.77 -34.06 10.47
N LEU A 329 -17.67 -33.74 9.17
CA LEU A 329 -18.81 -33.84 8.24
C LEU A 329 -19.26 -35.30 8.07
N LEU A 330 -18.34 -36.21 7.86
CA LEU A 330 -18.63 -37.65 7.80
C LEU A 330 -19.31 -38.17 9.08
N ASP A 331 -18.85 -37.77 10.24
CA ASP A 331 -19.44 -38.13 11.53
C ASP A 331 -20.86 -37.58 11.69
N TYR A 332 -21.07 -36.31 11.26
CA TYR A 332 -22.41 -35.71 11.21
C TYR A 332 -23.36 -36.48 10.29
N MET A 333 -22.90 -36.79 9.08
CA MET A 333 -23.69 -37.56 8.08
C MET A 333 -24.09 -38.90 8.62
N ARG A 334 -23.16 -39.65 9.23
CA ARG A 334 -23.44 -40.96 9.83
C ARG A 334 -24.48 -40.87 10.95
N LYS A 335 -24.35 -39.87 11.84
CA LYS A 335 -25.30 -39.65 12.95
C LYS A 335 -26.72 -39.30 12.48
N ASN A 336 -26.84 -38.66 11.31
CA ASN A 336 -28.12 -38.21 10.77
C ASN A 336 -28.65 -39.10 9.63
N ASN A 337 -28.06 -40.27 9.40
CA ASN A 337 -28.40 -41.21 8.33
C ASN A 337 -28.34 -40.60 6.89
N LEU A 338 -27.42 -39.63 6.69
CA LEU A 338 -27.20 -38.97 5.41
C LEU A 338 -26.16 -39.70 4.52
N GLY A 339 -25.72 -40.87 4.94
CA GLY A 339 -24.67 -41.65 4.28
C GLY A 339 -23.32 -41.59 4.99
N ASN A 340 -22.29 -42.18 4.37
CA ASN A 340 -20.94 -42.30 4.94
C ASN A 340 -19.84 -42.02 3.94
N GLN A 341 -20.15 -41.30 2.84
CA GLN A 341 -19.20 -41.00 1.78
C GLN A 341 -19.28 -39.52 1.37
N LEU A 342 -18.14 -38.98 1.01
CA LEU A 342 -18.01 -37.60 0.47
C LEU A 342 -17.78 -37.59 -1.05
N ILE A 343 -18.04 -38.70 -1.72
CA ILE A 343 -17.88 -38.85 -3.18
C ILE A 343 -19.26 -39.21 -3.78
N PHE A 344 -19.71 -38.37 -4.68
CA PHE A 344 -21.05 -38.46 -5.28
C PHE A 344 -20.94 -38.58 -6.78
N THR A 345 -21.98 -39.14 -7.43
CA THR A 345 -22.06 -39.32 -8.90
C THR A 345 -22.49 -38.04 -9.62
N ASP A 346 -23.13 -37.11 -8.92
CA ASP A 346 -23.64 -35.86 -9.48
C ASP A 346 -23.74 -34.74 -8.41
N GLU A 347 -23.87 -33.53 -8.90
CA GLU A 347 -23.91 -32.33 -8.04
C GLU A 347 -25.19 -32.25 -7.19
N THR A 348 -26.30 -32.77 -7.73
CA THR A 348 -27.58 -32.76 -7.01
C THR A 348 -27.49 -33.64 -5.77
N SER A 349 -26.93 -34.86 -5.93
CA SER A 349 -26.69 -35.78 -4.83
C SER A 349 -25.71 -35.19 -3.77
N ALA A 350 -24.69 -34.43 -4.19
CA ALA A 350 -23.80 -33.79 -3.29
C ALA A 350 -24.49 -32.64 -2.51
N LYS A 351 -25.31 -31.84 -3.17
CA LYS A 351 -26.07 -30.72 -2.56
C LYS A 351 -27.14 -31.15 -1.57
N THR A 352 -27.65 -32.37 -1.66
CA THR A 352 -28.64 -32.86 -0.67
C THR A 352 -28.05 -33.19 0.68
N VAL A 353 -26.73 -33.21 0.80
CA VAL A 353 -26.00 -33.53 2.03
C VAL A 353 -25.48 -32.26 2.74
N VAL A 354 -25.43 -31.14 2.04
CA VAL A 354 -25.02 -29.85 2.56
C VAL A 354 -26.23 -29.02 2.93
#